data_a955eba5b6154c5e05a08a6f27a8bfd2
#
_entry.id   a955eba5b6154c5e05a08a6f27a8bfd2
#
_cell.length_a   1.000
_cell.length_b   1.000
_cell.length_c   1.000
_cell.angle_alpha   90.00
_cell.angle_beta   90.00
_cell.angle_gamma   90.00
#
_symmetry.space_group_name_H-M   'P 1'
#
loop_
_entity.id
_entity.type
_entity.pdbx_description
1 polymer ?
#
loop_
_entity_poly.entity_id
_entity_poly.type
_entity_poly.pdbx_seq_one_letter_code
_entity_poly.pdbx_strand_id
1 'polypeptide(L)'
;IITAAAMKMGKHVYTQKPLVRTIYEARWMQELAKKTGVCTQMGNQGSVSDGLRKTAAQYKAGVIGDISEVHVWTNRPIWAQGPNRAMTMEKFIEQTKKDETDEEVVQDLIEEKKGQVAAALKNVDWESWIGVAPKREFWPGIYHSFQWRGWWDFGTGALGDMACHNVNMIFKGTDLRNPSSVVATSSGHDFDSFPASSTTTFEFEPNENRGKIKFVWYD
;
A
#
# COMPACT_ATOMS: atom_id res chain seq x y z
N ILE A 1 -14.58 -2.96 1.42
CA ILE A 1 -16.03 -2.68 1.57
C ILE A 1 -16.81 -3.31 0.41
N ILE A 2 -16.59 -2.90 -0.84
CA ILE A 2 -17.35 -3.36 -2.02
C ILE A 2 -17.31 -4.89 -2.19
N THR A 3 -16.10 -5.49 -2.12
CA THR A 3 -15.91 -6.95 -2.24
C THR A 3 -16.74 -7.71 -1.20
N ALA A 4 -16.70 -7.25 0.05
CA ALA A 4 -17.45 -7.87 1.13
C ALA A 4 -18.96 -7.75 0.96
N ALA A 5 -19.45 -6.61 0.48
CA ALA A 5 -20.86 -6.43 0.16
C ALA A 5 -21.33 -7.40 -0.93
N ALA A 6 -20.56 -7.53 -2.02
CA ALA A 6 -20.85 -8.46 -3.10
C ALA A 6 -20.89 -9.92 -2.62
N MET A 7 -19.92 -10.34 -1.79
CA MET A 7 -19.86 -11.68 -1.20
C MET A 7 -21.10 -11.97 -0.32
N LYS A 8 -21.50 -11.00 0.53
CA LYS A 8 -22.72 -11.12 1.36
C LYS A 8 -24.01 -11.25 0.51
N MET A 9 -23.99 -10.71 -0.70
CA MET A 9 -25.08 -10.85 -1.67
C MET A 9 -24.98 -12.15 -2.50
N GLY A 10 -24.09 -13.08 -2.15
CA GLY A 10 -23.89 -14.34 -2.86
C GLY A 10 -23.19 -14.21 -4.21
N LYS A 11 -22.52 -13.10 -4.50
CA LYS A 11 -21.82 -12.89 -5.76
C LYS A 11 -20.41 -13.42 -5.70
N HIS A 12 -19.95 -14.10 -6.75
CA HIS A 12 -18.55 -14.38 -6.96
C HIS A 12 -17.78 -13.08 -7.21
N VAL A 13 -16.52 -12.99 -6.74
CA VAL A 13 -15.76 -11.75 -6.79
C VAL A 13 -14.37 -11.91 -7.36
N TYR A 14 -13.97 -10.96 -8.21
CA TYR A 14 -12.60 -10.75 -8.66
C TYR A 14 -12.19 -9.35 -8.23
N THR A 15 -11.25 -9.26 -7.28
CA THR A 15 -10.85 -7.98 -6.66
C THR A 15 -9.39 -7.68 -6.94
N GLN A 16 -9.09 -6.45 -7.35
CA GLN A 16 -7.72 -6.00 -7.59
C GLN A 16 -6.91 -5.91 -6.28
N LYS A 17 -5.58 -5.92 -6.44
CA LYS A 17 -4.64 -5.67 -5.34
C LYS A 17 -4.62 -4.16 -4.97
N PRO A 18 -4.28 -3.82 -3.75
CA PRO A 18 -4.24 -4.68 -2.58
C PRO A 18 -5.64 -5.11 -2.16
N LEU A 19 -5.78 -6.37 -1.76
CA LEU A 19 -7.10 -6.95 -1.43
C LEU A 19 -7.75 -6.23 -0.25
N VAL A 20 -6.96 -5.92 0.75
CA VAL A 20 -7.36 -5.27 2.01
C VAL A 20 -6.24 -4.36 2.50
N ARG A 21 -6.54 -3.54 3.52
CA ARG A 21 -5.57 -2.62 4.12
C ARG A 21 -5.00 -3.13 5.44
N THR A 22 -5.77 -3.89 6.21
CA THR A 22 -5.37 -4.37 7.53
C THR A 22 -5.38 -5.89 7.64
N ILE A 23 -4.63 -6.44 8.61
CA ILE A 23 -4.63 -7.87 8.93
C ILE A 23 -6.02 -8.31 9.39
N TYR A 24 -6.72 -7.48 10.14
CA TYR A 24 -8.10 -7.75 10.57
C TYR A 24 -9.03 -7.95 9.36
N GLU A 25 -8.98 -7.04 8.40
CA GLU A 25 -9.77 -7.15 7.17
C GLU A 25 -9.43 -8.42 6.39
N ALA A 26 -8.14 -8.80 6.31
CA ALA A 26 -7.71 -10.02 5.62
C ALA A 26 -8.33 -11.26 6.25
N ARG A 27 -8.26 -11.39 7.57
CA ARG A 27 -8.85 -12.49 8.32
C ARG A 27 -10.37 -12.53 8.19
N TRP A 28 -10.99 -11.36 8.33
CA TRP A 28 -12.44 -11.25 8.19
C TRP A 28 -12.93 -11.62 6.78
N MET A 29 -12.23 -11.20 5.73
CA MET A 29 -12.53 -11.58 4.35
C MET A 29 -12.38 -13.08 4.11
N GLN A 30 -11.38 -13.71 4.71
CA GLN A 30 -11.20 -15.17 4.64
C GLN A 30 -12.39 -15.90 5.28
N GLU A 31 -12.83 -15.49 6.46
CA GLU A 31 -13.98 -16.09 7.12
C GLU A 31 -15.28 -15.83 6.35
N LEU A 32 -15.44 -14.63 5.80
CA LEU A 32 -16.59 -14.32 4.97
C LEU A 32 -16.64 -15.20 3.71
N ALA A 33 -15.51 -15.44 3.05
CA ALA A 33 -15.43 -16.33 1.90
C ALA A 33 -15.86 -17.76 2.25
N LYS A 34 -15.37 -18.29 3.38
CA LYS A 34 -15.79 -19.62 3.88
C LYS A 34 -17.28 -19.66 4.18
N LYS A 35 -17.81 -18.64 4.86
CA LYS A 35 -19.23 -18.57 5.24
C LYS A 35 -20.18 -18.48 4.06
N THR A 36 -19.81 -17.74 3.03
CA THR A 36 -20.67 -17.51 1.85
C THR A 36 -20.52 -18.59 0.77
N GLY A 37 -19.39 -19.32 0.76
CA GLY A 37 -19.09 -20.33 -0.25
C GLY A 37 -18.91 -19.77 -1.67
N VAL A 38 -18.80 -18.46 -1.84
CA VAL A 38 -18.60 -17.84 -3.15
C VAL A 38 -17.16 -18.02 -3.66
N CYS A 39 -16.99 -18.06 -4.98
CA CYS A 39 -15.66 -18.06 -5.58
C CYS A 39 -15.02 -16.69 -5.43
N THR A 40 -13.76 -16.67 -5.01
CA THR A 40 -13.00 -15.45 -4.79
C THR A 40 -11.66 -15.50 -5.53
N GLN A 41 -11.26 -14.42 -6.17
CA GLN A 41 -9.99 -14.29 -6.86
C GLN A 41 -9.43 -12.89 -6.62
N MET A 42 -8.14 -12.82 -6.22
CA MET A 42 -7.42 -11.55 -6.21
C MET A 42 -6.69 -11.35 -7.55
N GLY A 43 -6.85 -10.16 -8.15
CA GLY A 43 -6.10 -9.72 -9.32
C GLY A 43 -4.71 -9.25 -8.91
N ASN A 44 -3.69 -10.03 -9.26
CA ASN A 44 -2.29 -9.71 -9.01
C ASN A 44 -1.47 -9.93 -10.28
N GLN A 45 -1.09 -8.84 -10.95
CA GLN A 45 -0.36 -8.88 -12.21
C GLN A 45 0.95 -9.68 -12.05
N GLY A 46 1.28 -10.46 -13.05
CA GLY A 46 2.48 -11.29 -13.08
C GLY A 46 2.37 -12.64 -12.37
N SER A 47 1.35 -12.87 -11.53
CA SER A 47 1.16 -14.13 -10.80
C SER A 47 1.06 -15.37 -11.68
N VAL A 48 0.59 -15.20 -12.92
CA VAL A 48 0.39 -16.27 -13.90
C VAL A 48 1.49 -16.35 -14.93
N SER A 49 2.52 -15.49 -14.85
CA SER A 49 3.63 -15.51 -15.80
C SER A 49 4.38 -16.84 -15.75
N ASP A 50 4.84 -17.31 -16.91
CA ASP A 50 5.61 -18.56 -17.03
C ASP A 50 6.90 -18.51 -16.23
N GLY A 51 7.60 -17.37 -16.23
CA GLY A 51 8.83 -17.17 -15.45
C GLY A 51 8.61 -17.42 -13.97
N LEU A 52 7.60 -16.77 -13.36
CA LEU A 52 7.28 -16.95 -11.94
C LEU A 52 6.91 -18.41 -11.63
N ARG A 53 6.07 -19.03 -12.45
CA ARG A 53 5.60 -20.41 -12.26
C ARG A 53 6.74 -21.41 -12.38
N LYS A 54 7.60 -21.27 -13.42
CA LYS A 54 8.77 -22.13 -13.63
C LYS A 54 9.78 -22.00 -12.49
N THR A 55 10.10 -20.78 -12.07
CA THR A 55 11.03 -20.53 -10.96
C THR A 55 10.51 -21.12 -9.64
N ALA A 56 9.24 -20.96 -9.33
CA ALA A 56 8.63 -21.55 -8.14
C ALA A 56 8.68 -23.10 -8.17
N ALA A 57 8.46 -23.70 -9.38
CA ALA A 57 8.55 -25.15 -9.56
C ALA A 57 10.00 -25.66 -9.43
N GLN A 58 10.98 -24.96 -10.01
CA GLN A 58 12.40 -25.29 -9.88
C GLN A 58 12.85 -25.25 -8.41
N TYR A 59 12.40 -24.21 -7.70
CA TYR A 59 12.68 -24.13 -6.26
C TYR A 59 12.11 -25.35 -5.51
N LYS A 60 10.83 -25.68 -5.71
CA LYS A 60 10.19 -26.86 -5.09
C LYS A 60 10.89 -28.18 -5.48
N ALA A 61 11.51 -28.23 -6.64
CA ALA A 61 12.31 -29.38 -7.07
C ALA A 61 13.73 -29.42 -6.46
N GLY A 62 14.08 -28.48 -5.57
CA GLY A 62 15.36 -28.46 -4.87
C GLY A 62 16.55 -27.98 -5.69
N VAL A 63 16.33 -27.30 -6.83
CA VAL A 63 17.42 -26.88 -7.76
C VAL A 63 18.47 -26.00 -7.08
N ILE A 64 18.07 -25.17 -6.12
CA ILE A 64 18.98 -24.29 -5.36
C ILE A 64 19.18 -24.75 -3.91
N GLY A 65 18.69 -25.95 -3.56
CA GLY A 65 18.76 -26.47 -2.20
C GLY A 65 17.84 -25.75 -1.20
N ASP A 66 18.14 -25.90 0.08
CA ASP A 66 17.35 -25.30 1.16
C ASP A 66 17.59 -23.79 1.26
N ILE A 67 16.51 -23.03 1.37
CA ILE A 67 16.57 -21.60 1.63
C ILE A 67 16.47 -21.35 3.13
N SER A 68 17.42 -20.60 3.67
CA SER A 68 17.42 -20.13 5.07
C SER A 68 17.12 -18.64 5.19
N GLU A 69 17.42 -17.87 4.14
CA GLU A 69 17.22 -16.41 4.15
C GLU A 69 16.73 -15.91 2.79
N VAL A 70 15.84 -14.90 2.82
CA VAL A 70 15.26 -14.26 1.63
C VAL A 70 15.30 -12.76 1.82
N HIS A 71 15.84 -12.03 0.83
CA HIS A 71 15.81 -10.58 0.79
C HIS A 71 14.99 -10.13 -0.42
N VAL A 72 14.03 -9.25 -0.19
CA VAL A 72 13.17 -8.65 -1.21
C VAL A 72 13.14 -7.15 -1.04
N TRP A 73 13.30 -6.43 -2.13
CA TRP A 73 13.28 -4.96 -2.13
C TRP A 73 12.46 -4.41 -3.27
N THR A 74 12.16 -3.12 -3.18
CA THR A 74 11.48 -2.36 -4.23
C THR A 74 12.14 -0.99 -4.38
N ASN A 75 11.95 -0.36 -5.56
CA ASN A 75 12.30 1.04 -5.77
C ASN A 75 11.18 2.01 -5.34
N ARG A 76 10.17 1.50 -4.63
CA ARG A 76 9.10 2.32 -4.04
C ARG A 76 9.52 2.81 -2.65
N PRO A 77 8.99 3.96 -2.21
CA PRO A 77 7.99 4.79 -2.92
C PRO A 77 8.60 5.64 -4.03
N ILE A 78 7.85 5.83 -5.14
CA ILE A 78 8.10 6.84 -6.17
C ILE A 78 7.10 8.00 -6.06
N TRP A 79 6.29 7.97 -5.04
CA TRP A 79 5.39 9.03 -4.58
C TRP A 79 5.93 9.61 -3.28
N ALA A 80 5.50 10.84 -2.97
CA ALA A 80 5.88 11.46 -1.71
C ALA A 80 5.18 10.76 -0.53
N GLN A 81 5.96 10.30 0.44
CA GLN A 81 5.49 9.83 1.74
C GLN A 81 6.54 10.15 2.83
N GLY A 82 6.18 9.97 4.10
CA GLY A 82 6.93 10.40 5.25
C GLY A 82 6.16 11.46 6.06
N PRO A 83 6.63 11.85 7.24
CA PRO A 83 5.92 12.79 8.10
C PRO A 83 5.78 14.18 7.48
N ASN A 84 4.76 14.92 7.94
CA ASN A 84 4.50 16.33 7.58
C ASN A 84 4.19 16.58 6.09
N ARG A 85 3.54 15.62 5.41
CA ARG A 85 3.19 15.75 3.98
C ARG A 85 1.82 16.39 3.74
N ALA A 86 0.93 16.36 4.73
CA ALA A 86 -0.38 16.97 4.59
C ALA A 86 -0.27 18.49 4.43
N MET A 87 -0.94 19.02 3.42
CA MET A 87 -0.98 20.45 3.11
C MET A 87 -2.43 20.92 3.19
N THR A 88 -2.63 22.08 3.78
CA THR A 88 -3.90 22.81 3.82
C THR A 88 -3.69 24.23 3.32
N MET A 89 -4.76 24.93 3.01
CA MET A 89 -4.68 26.35 2.62
C MET A 89 -4.09 27.20 3.76
N GLU A 90 -4.44 26.88 5.01
CA GLU A 90 -3.89 27.55 6.19
C GLU A 90 -2.37 27.41 6.30
N LYS A 91 -1.86 26.16 6.19
CA LYS A 91 -0.40 25.91 6.21
C LYS A 91 0.32 26.60 5.05
N PHE A 92 -0.29 26.61 3.87
CA PHE A 92 0.27 27.30 2.70
C PHE A 92 0.37 28.80 2.95
N ILE A 93 -0.68 29.43 3.46
CA ILE A 93 -0.68 30.87 3.79
C ILE A 93 0.38 31.17 4.85
N GLU A 94 0.45 30.35 5.90
CA GLU A 94 1.46 30.53 6.96
C GLU A 94 2.89 30.43 6.42
N GLN A 95 3.15 29.44 5.55
CA GLN A 95 4.47 29.27 4.95
C GLN A 95 4.80 30.42 3.98
N THR A 96 3.85 30.82 3.13
CA THR A 96 4.05 31.93 2.18
C THR A 96 4.41 33.24 2.91
N LYS A 97 3.72 33.53 4.02
CA LYS A 97 4.02 34.73 4.85
C LYS A 97 5.38 34.67 5.59
N LYS A 98 5.94 33.48 5.75
CA LYS A 98 7.30 33.32 6.33
C LYS A 98 8.38 33.51 5.27
N ASP A 99 8.09 33.05 4.05
CA ASP A 99 9.07 33.01 2.96
C ASP A 99 9.11 34.31 2.15
N GLU A 100 8.01 35.09 2.14
CA GLU A 100 7.85 36.34 1.43
C GLU A 100 7.36 37.44 2.36
N THR A 101 7.97 38.62 2.27
CA THR A 101 7.69 39.79 3.12
C THR A 101 6.85 40.86 2.42
N ASP A 102 6.79 40.83 1.08
CA ASP A 102 5.97 41.74 0.31
C ASP A 102 4.50 41.29 0.35
N GLU A 103 3.65 42.10 0.98
CA GLU A 103 2.24 41.76 1.18
C GLU A 103 1.45 41.60 -0.13
N GLU A 104 1.78 42.35 -1.17
CA GLU A 104 1.11 42.28 -2.48
C GLU A 104 1.48 40.94 -3.16
N VAL A 105 2.75 40.56 -3.14
CA VAL A 105 3.24 39.27 -3.65
C VAL A 105 2.62 38.10 -2.88
N VAL A 106 2.54 38.20 -1.54
CA VAL A 106 1.88 37.19 -0.71
C VAL A 106 0.43 36.98 -1.12
N GLN A 107 -0.33 38.06 -1.32
CA GLN A 107 -1.74 37.98 -1.74
C GLN A 107 -1.88 37.35 -3.12
N ASP A 108 -1.06 37.73 -4.08
CA ASP A 108 -1.07 37.17 -5.43
C ASP A 108 -0.79 35.66 -5.41
N LEU A 109 0.19 35.19 -4.65
CA LEU A 109 0.51 33.76 -4.50
C LEU A 109 -0.64 32.98 -3.88
N ILE A 110 -1.33 33.55 -2.88
CA ILE A 110 -2.49 32.93 -2.24
C ILE A 110 -3.66 32.81 -3.24
N GLU A 111 -3.97 33.88 -3.98
CA GLU A 111 -5.07 33.86 -4.94
C GLU A 111 -4.76 32.90 -6.12
N GLU A 112 -3.54 32.89 -6.62
CA GLU A 112 -3.11 31.91 -7.61
C GLU A 112 -3.32 30.46 -7.10
N LYS A 113 -2.90 30.16 -5.87
CA LYS A 113 -3.07 28.84 -5.28
C LYS A 113 -4.53 28.44 -5.11
N LYS A 114 -5.38 29.34 -4.65
CA LYS A 114 -6.84 29.13 -4.60
C LYS A 114 -7.41 28.82 -5.98
N GLY A 115 -6.98 29.55 -7.00
CA GLY A 115 -7.35 29.30 -8.40
C GLY A 115 -6.95 27.91 -8.87
N GLN A 116 -5.72 27.46 -8.56
CA GLN A 116 -5.22 26.11 -8.89
C GLN A 116 -6.05 25.02 -8.22
N VAL A 117 -6.36 25.17 -6.92
CA VAL A 117 -7.21 24.23 -6.15
C VAL A 117 -8.61 24.16 -6.77
N ALA A 118 -9.24 25.31 -7.04
CA ALA A 118 -10.58 25.38 -7.62
C ALA A 118 -10.63 24.77 -9.03
N ALA A 119 -9.60 25.00 -9.85
CA ALA A 119 -9.50 24.43 -11.19
C ALA A 119 -9.38 22.89 -11.15
N ALA A 120 -8.58 22.36 -10.24
CA ALA A 120 -8.41 20.92 -10.09
C ALA A 120 -9.70 20.25 -9.59
N LEU A 121 -10.43 20.88 -8.67
CA LEU A 121 -11.70 20.36 -8.14
C LEU A 121 -12.82 20.30 -9.19
N LYS A 122 -12.73 21.04 -10.30
CA LYS A 122 -13.70 20.90 -11.41
C LYS A 122 -13.71 19.50 -12.03
N ASN A 123 -12.61 18.77 -11.92
CA ASN A 123 -12.43 17.45 -12.52
C ASN A 123 -12.45 16.31 -11.51
N VAL A 124 -12.58 16.61 -10.21
CA VAL A 124 -12.54 15.63 -9.12
C VAL A 124 -13.69 15.90 -8.15
N ASP A 125 -14.63 14.98 -8.05
CA ASP A 125 -15.58 14.96 -6.94
C ASP A 125 -14.84 14.48 -5.69
N TRP A 126 -14.31 15.44 -4.93
CA TRP A 126 -13.44 15.17 -3.80
C TRP A 126 -14.16 14.45 -2.65
N GLU A 127 -15.40 14.79 -2.39
CA GLU A 127 -16.21 14.13 -1.35
C GLU A 127 -16.44 12.65 -1.70
N SER A 128 -16.80 12.35 -2.93
CA SER A 128 -16.94 10.97 -3.40
C SER A 128 -15.61 10.23 -3.44
N TRP A 129 -14.51 10.90 -3.78
CA TRP A 129 -13.18 10.31 -3.83
C TRP A 129 -12.66 9.93 -2.45
N ILE A 130 -12.83 10.77 -1.44
CA ILE A 130 -12.47 10.48 -0.04
C ILE A 130 -13.22 9.24 0.46
N GLY A 131 -14.47 9.08 0.09
CA GLY A 131 -15.30 7.94 0.49
C GLY A 131 -15.50 7.87 2.00
N VAL A 132 -15.02 6.79 2.62
CA VAL A 132 -15.18 6.54 4.08
C VAL A 132 -14.03 7.08 4.94
N ALA A 133 -13.01 7.67 4.32
CA ALA A 133 -11.91 8.27 5.06
C ALA A 133 -12.36 9.57 5.76
N PRO A 134 -11.68 10.00 6.82
CA PRO A 134 -11.93 11.29 7.43
C PRO A 134 -11.85 12.43 6.43
N LYS A 135 -12.73 13.40 6.53
CA LYS A 135 -12.72 14.58 5.67
C LYS A 135 -11.41 15.33 5.81
N ARG A 136 -10.86 15.71 4.67
CA ARG A 136 -9.65 16.52 4.57
C ARG A 136 -9.70 17.43 3.37
N GLU A 137 -8.96 18.50 3.44
CA GLU A 137 -8.87 19.48 2.37
C GLU A 137 -8.19 18.89 1.14
N PHE A 138 -8.74 19.16 -0.05
CA PHE A 138 -8.09 18.78 -1.29
C PHE A 138 -6.87 19.66 -1.55
N TRP A 139 -5.78 19.02 -1.98
CA TRP A 139 -4.59 19.72 -2.41
C TRP A 139 -4.04 19.09 -3.70
N PRO A 140 -3.83 19.88 -4.77
CA PRO A 140 -3.33 19.38 -6.04
C PRO A 140 -1.98 18.66 -5.87
N GLY A 141 -1.85 17.45 -6.45
CA GLY A 141 -0.62 16.69 -6.44
C GLY A 141 -0.27 15.98 -5.12
N ILE A 142 -1.08 16.12 -4.06
CA ILE A 142 -0.83 15.48 -2.76
C ILE A 142 -1.51 14.10 -2.66
N TYR A 143 -2.74 13.97 -3.15
CA TYR A 143 -3.52 12.73 -3.04
C TYR A 143 -3.83 12.09 -4.40
N HIS A 144 -4.63 12.76 -5.20
CA HIS A 144 -5.02 12.36 -6.55
C HIS A 144 -3.92 12.81 -7.55
N SER A 145 -3.56 12.04 -8.54
CA SER A 145 -4.19 10.78 -8.97
C SER A 145 -3.40 9.53 -8.55
N PHE A 146 -2.13 9.66 -8.17
CA PHE A 146 -1.19 8.56 -7.93
C PHE A 146 -0.67 8.53 -6.49
N GLN A 147 -0.57 9.69 -5.85
CA GLN A 147 0.09 9.92 -4.56
C GLN A 147 -0.63 9.28 -3.36
N TRP A 148 -1.91 8.94 -3.51
CA TRP A 148 -2.74 8.33 -2.47
C TRP A 148 -2.11 7.07 -1.83
N ARG A 149 -1.22 6.41 -2.53
CA ARG A 149 -0.52 5.21 -2.05
C ARG A 149 0.28 5.44 -0.78
N GLY A 150 0.82 6.64 -0.62
CA GLY A 150 1.60 7.05 0.54
C GLY A 150 0.79 7.46 1.77
N TRP A 151 -0.54 7.53 1.64
CA TRP A 151 -1.40 8.05 2.70
C TRP A 151 -2.10 6.93 3.44
N TRP A 152 -2.06 7.00 4.78
CA TRP A 152 -2.60 5.97 5.66
C TRP A 152 -4.08 5.67 5.40
N ASP A 153 -4.88 6.70 5.15
CA ASP A 153 -6.32 6.53 4.90
C ASP A 153 -6.67 5.97 3.52
N PHE A 154 -5.79 6.09 2.55
CA PHE A 154 -6.08 5.76 1.14
C PHE A 154 -5.27 4.60 0.61
N GLY A 155 -4.02 4.43 1.05
CA GLY A 155 -3.09 3.45 0.52
C GLY A 155 -2.59 2.44 1.54
N THR A 156 -1.52 1.74 1.14
CA THR A 156 -0.87 0.70 1.95
C THR A 156 0.65 0.87 1.98
N GLY A 157 1.14 2.05 1.59
CA GLY A 157 2.58 2.32 1.47
C GLY A 157 3.28 1.44 0.45
N ALA A 158 4.60 1.50 0.41
CA ALA A 158 5.40 0.74 -0.54
C ALA A 158 5.33 -0.77 -0.29
N LEU A 159 5.35 -1.21 0.96
CA LEU A 159 5.20 -2.63 1.31
C LEU A 159 3.88 -3.19 0.77
N GLY A 160 2.75 -2.60 1.09
CA GLY A 160 1.44 -3.11 0.68
C GLY A 160 1.18 -2.96 -0.83
N ASP A 161 1.77 -1.95 -1.48
CA ASP A 161 1.67 -1.77 -2.93
C ASP A 161 2.46 -2.84 -3.70
N MET A 162 3.67 -3.19 -3.25
CA MET A 162 4.62 -4.00 -4.03
C MET A 162 4.86 -5.41 -3.53
N ALA A 163 4.69 -5.70 -2.25
CA ALA A 163 4.99 -7.04 -1.73
C ALA A 163 4.15 -8.13 -2.38
N CYS A 164 2.88 -7.85 -2.68
CA CYS A 164 2.01 -8.80 -3.40
C CYS A 164 2.57 -9.24 -4.76
N HIS A 165 3.41 -8.42 -5.39
CA HIS A 165 4.12 -8.76 -6.63
C HIS A 165 5.46 -9.43 -6.35
N ASN A 166 6.32 -8.77 -5.57
CA ASN A 166 7.72 -9.16 -5.42
C ASN A 166 7.91 -10.44 -4.60
N VAL A 167 7.03 -10.70 -3.61
CA VAL A 167 7.12 -11.92 -2.78
C VAL A 167 6.29 -13.08 -3.30
N ASN A 168 5.50 -12.90 -4.35
CA ASN A 168 4.59 -13.91 -4.87
C ASN A 168 5.29 -15.23 -5.23
N MET A 169 6.43 -15.15 -5.92
CA MET A 169 7.22 -16.31 -6.32
C MET A 169 7.75 -17.04 -5.07
N ILE A 170 8.27 -16.30 -4.11
CA ILE A 170 8.79 -16.84 -2.84
C ILE A 170 7.69 -17.57 -2.08
N PHE A 171 6.52 -16.96 -1.91
CA PHE A 171 5.37 -17.60 -1.26
C PHE A 171 4.92 -18.87 -1.96
N LYS A 172 4.89 -18.88 -3.30
CA LYS A 172 4.54 -20.07 -4.07
C LYS A 172 5.59 -21.17 -3.97
N GLY A 173 6.87 -20.81 -3.90
CA GLY A 173 7.98 -21.74 -3.83
C GLY A 173 8.17 -22.34 -2.43
N THR A 174 8.12 -21.52 -1.40
CA THR A 174 8.52 -21.86 -0.03
C THR A 174 7.36 -22.09 0.94
N ASP A 175 6.13 -21.85 0.50
CA ASP A 175 4.93 -21.92 1.36
C ASP A 175 5.06 -21.11 2.67
N LEU A 176 5.57 -19.87 2.55
CA LEU A 176 5.68 -18.95 3.70
C LEU A 176 4.28 -18.52 4.15
N ARG A 177 3.89 -18.92 5.34
CA ARG A 177 2.62 -18.58 5.98
C ARG A 177 2.82 -18.41 7.47
N ASN A 178 2.07 -17.47 8.06
CA ASN A 178 2.02 -17.29 9.50
C ASN A 178 3.42 -17.10 10.12
N PRO A 179 4.07 -15.94 9.96
CA PRO A 179 5.36 -15.68 10.59
C PRO A 179 5.24 -15.80 12.12
N SER A 180 6.27 -16.32 12.76
CA SER A 180 6.36 -16.42 14.23
C SER A 180 6.73 -15.08 14.87
N SER A 181 7.46 -14.25 14.14
CA SER A 181 7.76 -12.87 14.55
C SER A 181 7.83 -11.92 13.39
N VAL A 182 7.53 -10.64 13.65
CA VAL A 182 7.68 -9.52 12.71
C VAL A 182 8.32 -8.36 13.45
N VAL A 183 9.44 -7.87 12.93
CA VAL A 183 10.14 -6.70 13.47
C VAL A 183 10.33 -5.69 12.34
N ALA A 184 9.92 -4.45 12.55
CA ALA A 184 10.06 -3.38 11.57
C ALA A 184 10.86 -2.20 12.15
N THR A 185 11.69 -1.61 11.29
CA THR A 185 12.32 -0.30 11.49
C THR A 185 11.93 0.61 10.36
N SER A 186 11.84 1.92 10.62
CA SER A 186 11.43 2.88 9.60
C SER A 186 12.07 4.25 9.81
N SER A 187 11.99 5.09 8.78
CA SER A 187 12.41 6.50 8.84
C SER A 187 11.49 7.41 9.67
N GLY A 188 10.47 6.82 10.32
CA GLY A 188 9.47 7.56 11.07
C GLY A 188 8.23 7.90 10.24
N HIS A 189 7.10 8.10 10.93
CA HIS A 189 5.80 8.45 10.35
C HIS A 189 4.99 9.30 11.35
N ASP A 190 3.91 9.90 10.87
CA ASP A 190 3.01 10.75 11.67
C ASP A 190 1.59 10.19 11.78
N PHE A 191 1.37 8.92 11.39
CA PHE A 191 0.07 8.25 11.29
C PHE A 191 -0.87 8.82 10.22
N ASP A 192 -0.43 9.78 9.44
CA ASP A 192 -1.16 10.33 8.30
C ASP A 192 -0.53 9.83 6.97
N SER A 193 0.79 9.78 6.92
CA SER A 193 1.56 9.24 5.79
C SER A 193 2.46 8.09 6.22
N PHE A 194 2.68 7.13 5.32
CA PHE A 194 3.62 6.03 5.54
C PHE A 194 5.07 6.53 5.63
N PRO A 195 5.99 5.77 6.28
CA PRO A 195 7.41 6.11 6.32
C PRO A 195 8.02 6.25 4.92
N ALA A 196 9.00 7.13 4.78
CA ALA A 196 9.74 7.28 3.51
C ALA A 196 10.56 6.04 3.14
N SER A 197 11.00 5.28 4.15
CA SER A 197 11.67 3.99 3.98
C SER A 197 11.37 3.07 5.15
N SER A 198 11.40 1.77 4.91
CA SER A 198 11.26 0.76 5.97
C SER A 198 12.08 -0.50 5.70
N THR A 199 12.42 -1.19 6.78
CA THR A 199 12.95 -2.57 6.74
C THR A 199 12.10 -3.43 7.66
N THR A 200 11.54 -4.51 7.11
CA THR A 200 10.71 -5.43 7.90
C THR A 200 11.26 -6.83 7.82
N THR A 201 11.59 -7.40 8.96
CA THR A 201 12.07 -8.79 9.12
C THR A 201 10.95 -9.66 9.62
N PHE A 202 10.75 -10.79 8.94
CA PHE A 202 9.80 -11.84 9.30
C PHE A 202 10.56 -13.14 9.58
N GLU A 203 10.24 -13.82 10.66
CA GLU A 203 10.74 -15.16 10.93
C GLU A 203 9.64 -16.19 10.69
N PHE A 204 9.99 -17.27 10.01
CA PHE A 204 9.09 -18.39 9.74
C PHE A 204 9.69 -19.66 10.26
N GLU A 205 9.00 -20.30 11.21
CA GLU A 205 9.45 -21.58 11.78
C GLU A 205 9.43 -22.70 10.73
N PRO A 206 10.21 -23.76 10.94
CA PRO A 206 10.19 -24.93 10.05
C PRO A 206 8.80 -25.54 9.92
N ASN A 207 8.53 -26.14 8.78
CA ASN A 207 7.36 -26.99 8.56
C ASN A 207 7.78 -28.32 7.88
N GLU A 208 6.81 -29.15 7.53
CA GLU A 208 7.07 -30.46 6.89
C GLU A 208 7.81 -30.37 5.55
N ASN A 209 7.77 -29.23 4.88
CA ASN A 209 8.29 -29.02 3.52
C ASN A 209 9.58 -28.18 3.47
N ARG A 210 9.97 -27.52 4.57
CA ARG A 210 11.12 -26.60 4.58
C ARG A 210 11.66 -26.33 5.99
N GLY A 211 12.92 -25.94 6.07
CA GLY A 211 13.55 -25.41 7.29
C GLY A 211 13.03 -24.03 7.70
N LYS A 212 13.66 -23.48 8.74
CA LYS A 212 13.42 -22.09 9.18
C LYS A 212 13.85 -21.11 8.09
N ILE A 213 13.04 -20.07 7.86
CA ILE A 213 13.36 -19.01 6.90
C ILE A 213 13.24 -17.64 7.59
N LYS A 214 14.29 -16.83 7.44
CA LYS A 214 14.27 -15.40 7.71
C LYS A 214 13.95 -14.65 6.40
N PHE A 215 12.92 -13.86 6.40
CA PHE A 215 12.52 -13.04 5.24
C PHE A 215 12.68 -11.58 5.60
N VAL A 216 13.37 -10.81 4.76
CA VAL A 216 13.58 -9.38 4.96
C VAL A 216 13.08 -8.59 3.76
N TRP A 217 12.23 -7.63 4.04
CA TRP A 217 11.71 -6.66 3.09
C TRP A 217 12.39 -5.31 3.26
N TYR A 218 12.64 -4.62 2.14
CA TYR A 218 13.20 -3.27 2.11
C TYR A 218 12.41 -2.36 1.15
N ASP A 219 12.11 -1.15 1.58
CA ASP A 219 11.55 -0.07 0.77
C ASP A 219 12.08 1.30 1.19
#